data_4f0cacf0c620c2649d7b1fbe7fc5f19d
#
_entry.id   4f0cacf0c620c2649d7b1fbe7fc5f19d
#
_cell.length_a   1.000
_cell.length_b   1.000
_cell.length_c   1.000
_cell.angle_alpha   90.00
_cell.angle_beta   90.00
_cell.angle_gamma   90.00
#
_symmetry.space_group_name_H-M   'P 1'
#
loop_
_entity.id
_entity.type
_entity.pdbx_description
1 polymer ?
#
loop_
_entity_poly.entity_id
_entity_poly.type
_entity_poly.pdbx_seq_one_letter_code
_entity_poly.pdbx_strand_id
1 'polypeptide(L)'
;MLNKVKAGQGISARGWNQLIDSIVELQGSLPLAEQGGAVVACDIKNNTNGTLKAGSVLEVTGIRNNSKNPAELREIWLNSGFQLNGDTPSSSSTVLAYLLDGCGAGKLAKCVVPGIFASYVTFPSGTSSKNRASLTTKFTAGATGNYRIIGRSNITTIDGESQAFCYLTYAPQTGHRVATLDEDLEGGDTTTVEIDGEEVEVSCPLLREGETIKEDSIVILSLNGAGEWEIIEAQCPPEDEGSGS
;
A
#
# COMPACT_ATOMS: atom_id res chain seq x y z
N MET A 1 -33.13 -3.18 17.53
CA MET A 1 -32.54 -2.97 18.87
C MET A 1 -31.50 -4.06 19.12
N LEU A 2 -30.23 -3.74 19.14
CA LEU A 2 -29.15 -4.70 19.40
C LEU A 2 -29.13 -5.03 20.91
N ASN A 3 -29.34 -6.28 21.28
CA ASN A 3 -29.22 -6.70 22.67
C ASN A 3 -27.73 -6.81 23.05
N LYS A 4 -27.35 -6.20 24.19
CA LYS A 4 -26.00 -6.31 24.72
C LYS A 4 -25.67 -7.77 25.06
N VAL A 5 -24.56 -8.28 24.52
CA VAL A 5 -24.06 -9.63 24.81
C VAL A 5 -23.42 -9.60 26.21
N LYS A 6 -23.74 -10.60 27.06
CA LYS A 6 -23.11 -10.75 28.38
C LYS A 6 -21.70 -11.36 28.23
N ALA A 7 -20.78 -10.97 29.11
CA ALA A 7 -19.43 -11.54 29.12
C ALA A 7 -19.48 -13.08 29.19
N GLY A 8 -18.78 -13.77 28.29
CA GLY A 8 -18.75 -15.23 28.17
C GLY A 8 -19.80 -15.84 27.24
N GLN A 9 -20.70 -15.07 26.65
CA GLN A 9 -21.58 -15.54 25.58
C GLN A 9 -20.90 -15.39 24.21
N GLY A 10 -20.78 -16.48 23.48
CA GLY A 10 -20.37 -16.45 22.08
C GLY A 10 -21.42 -15.72 21.23
N ILE A 11 -20.97 -14.86 20.32
CA ILE A 11 -21.83 -14.23 19.32
C ILE A 11 -22.18 -15.29 18.29
N SER A 12 -23.49 -15.52 18.06
CA SER A 12 -23.92 -16.43 16.99
C SER A 12 -23.53 -15.88 15.62
N ALA A 13 -23.35 -16.76 14.62
CA ALA A 13 -23.08 -16.36 13.24
C ALA A 13 -24.09 -15.32 12.73
N ARG A 14 -25.37 -15.45 13.13
CA ARG A 14 -26.41 -14.48 12.79
C ARG A 14 -26.19 -13.12 13.47
N GLY A 15 -25.72 -13.12 14.72
CA GLY A 15 -25.39 -11.87 15.43
C GLY A 15 -24.17 -11.17 14.85
N TRP A 16 -23.19 -11.94 14.40
CA TRP A 16 -22.03 -11.40 13.64
C TRP A 16 -22.46 -10.79 12.31
N ASN A 17 -23.28 -11.47 11.54
CA ASN A 17 -23.76 -10.95 10.26
C ASN A 17 -24.56 -9.66 10.46
N GLN A 18 -25.43 -9.59 11.47
CA GLN A 18 -26.16 -8.37 11.80
C GLN A 18 -25.23 -7.22 12.22
N LEU A 19 -24.15 -7.50 12.95
CA LEU A 19 -23.15 -6.51 13.33
C LEU A 19 -22.42 -6.00 12.09
N ILE A 20 -22.01 -6.90 11.20
CA ILE A 20 -21.33 -6.53 9.95
C ILE A 20 -22.25 -5.73 9.04
N ASP A 21 -23.51 -6.16 8.87
CA ASP A 21 -24.50 -5.43 8.08
C ASP A 21 -24.71 -4.01 8.64
N SER A 22 -24.80 -3.88 9.99
CA SER A 22 -24.92 -2.58 10.65
C SER A 22 -23.68 -1.70 10.48
N ILE A 23 -22.46 -2.30 10.48
CA ILE A 23 -21.21 -1.58 10.23
C ILE A 23 -21.15 -1.09 8.76
N VAL A 24 -21.52 -1.96 7.82
CA VAL A 24 -21.57 -1.61 6.39
C VAL A 24 -22.59 -0.51 6.11
N GLU A 25 -23.76 -0.58 6.75
CA GLU A 25 -24.81 0.43 6.64
C GLU A 25 -24.38 1.79 7.24
N LEU A 26 -23.71 1.78 8.39
CA LEU A 26 -23.10 2.95 9.01
C LEU A 26 -22.00 3.57 8.14
N GLN A 27 -21.17 2.73 7.51
CA GLN A 27 -20.09 3.18 6.63
C GLN A 27 -20.60 3.81 5.32
N GLY A 28 -21.71 3.29 4.78
CA GLY A 28 -22.37 3.90 3.61
C GLY A 28 -22.96 5.29 3.87
N SER A 29 -23.14 5.67 5.14
CA SER A 29 -23.66 6.97 5.55
C SER A 29 -22.59 8.01 5.92
N LEU A 30 -21.30 7.62 6.02
CA LEU A 30 -20.21 8.53 6.37
C LEU A 30 -19.57 9.13 5.11
N PRO A 31 -19.19 10.43 5.12
CA PRO A 31 -18.42 11.03 4.05
C PRO A 31 -17.08 10.28 3.85
N LEU A 32 -16.71 10.06 2.60
CA LEU A 32 -15.48 9.33 2.23
C LEU A 32 -14.19 9.86 2.90
N ALA A 33 -14.16 11.12 3.29
CA ALA A 33 -13.03 11.76 3.97
C ALA A 33 -12.85 11.31 5.44
N GLU A 34 -13.88 10.75 6.08
CA GLU A 34 -13.84 10.30 7.48
C GLU A 34 -13.61 8.77 7.61
N GLN A 35 -13.48 8.04 6.49
CA GLN A 35 -13.32 6.59 6.46
C GLN A 35 -11.88 6.12 6.70
N GLY A 36 -11.10 6.85 7.48
CA GLY A 36 -9.81 6.36 7.97
C GLY A 36 -9.99 5.06 8.78
N GLY A 37 -9.87 3.90 8.11
CA GLY A 37 -10.01 2.59 8.74
C GLY A 37 -11.32 1.85 8.44
N ALA A 38 -12.08 2.27 7.43
CA ALA A 38 -13.28 1.56 6.99
C ALA A 38 -12.97 0.10 6.64
N VAL A 39 -13.72 -0.80 7.26
CA VAL A 39 -13.64 -2.24 7.02
C VAL A 39 -14.59 -2.57 5.87
N VAL A 40 -14.05 -3.03 4.74
CA VAL A 40 -14.83 -3.38 3.56
C VAL A 40 -14.93 -4.88 3.42
N ALA A 41 -16.17 -5.38 3.28
CA ALA A 41 -16.41 -6.79 2.96
C ALA A 41 -16.11 -7.04 1.47
N CYS A 42 -15.32 -8.06 1.19
CA CYS A 42 -14.82 -8.41 -0.14
C CYS A 42 -14.99 -9.90 -0.41
N ASP A 43 -14.91 -10.28 -1.69
CA ASP A 43 -14.70 -11.66 -2.08
C ASP A 43 -13.20 -11.92 -2.33
N ILE A 44 -12.65 -12.94 -1.70
CA ILE A 44 -11.27 -13.36 -1.92
C ILE A 44 -11.20 -14.81 -2.40
N LYS A 45 -10.36 -15.06 -3.40
CA LYS A 45 -10.06 -16.43 -3.84
C LYS A 45 -8.90 -16.97 -3.01
N ASN A 46 -9.11 -18.11 -2.37
CA ASN A 46 -8.05 -18.83 -1.69
C ASN A 46 -7.13 -19.51 -2.72
N ASN A 47 -5.96 -18.95 -2.95
CA ASN A 47 -4.94 -19.55 -3.82
C ASN A 47 -3.97 -20.46 -3.07
N THR A 48 -4.14 -20.64 -1.74
CA THR A 48 -3.34 -21.63 -1.00
C THR A 48 -3.75 -23.05 -1.39
N ASN A 49 -2.91 -24.02 -1.06
CA ASN A 49 -3.16 -25.43 -1.34
C ASN A 49 -4.09 -26.12 -0.31
N GLY A 50 -4.56 -25.38 0.70
CA GLY A 50 -5.30 -25.92 1.83
C GLY A 50 -6.72 -25.40 1.96
N THR A 51 -7.53 -26.13 2.75
CA THR A 51 -8.81 -25.63 3.23
C THR A 51 -8.61 -24.73 4.43
N LEU A 52 -9.19 -23.54 4.38
CA LEU A 52 -9.12 -22.53 5.43
C LEU A 52 -10.43 -22.46 6.19
N LYS A 53 -10.36 -22.12 7.47
CA LYS A 53 -11.53 -21.90 8.33
C LYS A 53 -11.87 -20.42 8.41
N ALA A 54 -13.09 -20.11 8.82
CA ALA A 54 -13.45 -18.74 9.22
C ALA A 54 -12.47 -18.22 10.28
N GLY A 55 -12.08 -16.95 10.19
CA GLY A 55 -11.05 -16.35 11.04
C GLY A 55 -9.62 -16.57 10.55
N SER A 56 -9.40 -17.37 9.51
CA SER A 56 -8.07 -17.47 8.88
C SER A 56 -7.69 -16.17 8.19
N VAL A 57 -6.38 -15.94 8.04
CA VAL A 57 -5.82 -14.75 7.41
C VAL A 57 -5.16 -15.13 6.09
N LEU A 58 -5.38 -14.33 5.06
CA LEU A 58 -4.69 -14.40 3.77
C LEU A 58 -3.97 -13.09 3.49
N GLU A 59 -2.85 -13.17 2.82
CA GLU A 59 -2.24 -12.01 2.18
C GLU A 59 -2.98 -11.69 0.88
N VAL A 60 -3.34 -10.42 0.64
CA VAL A 60 -3.91 -9.99 -0.63
C VAL A 60 -2.79 -9.86 -1.67
N THR A 61 -2.79 -10.74 -2.66
CA THR A 61 -1.76 -10.79 -3.71
C THR A 61 -2.17 -10.09 -5.01
N GLY A 62 -3.41 -9.60 -5.09
CA GLY A 62 -3.89 -8.86 -6.25
C GLY A 62 -5.40 -8.94 -6.42
N ILE A 63 -5.86 -8.58 -7.63
CA ILE A 63 -7.28 -8.59 -8.01
C ILE A 63 -7.56 -9.70 -9.02
N ARG A 64 -8.79 -10.20 -9.03
CA ARG A 64 -9.17 -11.35 -9.89
C ARG A 64 -9.34 -10.98 -11.37
N ASN A 65 -9.66 -9.74 -11.67
CA ASN A 65 -10.04 -9.28 -13.01
C ASN A 65 -9.05 -8.24 -13.55
N ASN A 66 -7.76 -8.47 -13.35
CA ASN A 66 -6.68 -7.55 -13.75
C ASN A 66 -6.51 -7.38 -15.27
N SER A 67 -7.05 -8.30 -16.09
CA SER A 67 -7.00 -8.21 -17.55
C SER A 67 -8.12 -7.38 -18.19
N LYS A 68 -9.06 -6.87 -17.37
CA LYS A 68 -10.18 -6.05 -17.84
C LYS A 68 -9.74 -4.62 -18.14
N ASN A 69 -10.48 -3.94 -19.01
CA ASN A 69 -10.30 -2.50 -19.20
C ASN A 69 -10.84 -1.72 -17.99
N PRO A 70 -10.51 -0.44 -17.82
CA PRO A 70 -10.91 0.34 -16.64
C PRO A 70 -12.42 0.41 -16.42
N ALA A 71 -13.21 0.57 -17.48
CA ALA A 71 -14.65 0.67 -17.39
C ALA A 71 -15.28 -0.65 -16.94
N GLU A 72 -14.84 -1.78 -17.52
CA GLU A 72 -15.31 -3.11 -17.14
C GLU A 72 -14.96 -3.44 -15.68
N LEU A 73 -13.74 -3.14 -15.24
CA LEU A 73 -13.35 -3.40 -13.84
C LEU A 73 -14.17 -2.53 -12.87
N ARG A 74 -14.43 -1.26 -13.24
CA ARG A 74 -15.28 -0.38 -12.45
C ARG A 74 -16.71 -0.92 -12.36
N GLU A 75 -17.28 -1.43 -13.45
CA GLU A 75 -18.61 -2.05 -13.43
C GLU A 75 -18.66 -3.30 -12.54
N ILE A 76 -17.65 -4.17 -12.63
CA ILE A 76 -17.55 -5.34 -11.76
C ILE A 76 -17.51 -4.90 -10.28
N TRP A 77 -16.70 -3.89 -9.97
CA TRP A 77 -16.63 -3.34 -8.61
C TRP A 77 -17.98 -2.77 -8.13
N LEU A 78 -18.68 -2.00 -8.95
CA LEU A 78 -19.99 -1.43 -8.61
C LEU A 78 -21.07 -2.51 -8.38
N ASN A 79 -21.02 -3.61 -9.14
CA ASN A 79 -22.03 -4.67 -9.09
C ASN A 79 -21.71 -5.79 -8.07
N SER A 80 -20.44 -6.05 -7.81
CA SER A 80 -19.99 -7.23 -7.06
C SER A 80 -18.98 -6.91 -5.97
N GLY A 81 -18.62 -5.63 -5.76
CA GLY A 81 -17.62 -5.22 -4.80
C GLY A 81 -16.20 -5.64 -5.19
N PHE A 82 -15.31 -5.63 -4.20
CA PHE A 82 -13.92 -6.00 -4.40
C PHE A 82 -13.77 -7.51 -4.61
N GLN A 83 -13.05 -7.90 -5.65
CA GLN A 83 -12.73 -9.29 -5.96
C GLN A 83 -11.22 -9.49 -5.93
N LEU A 84 -10.74 -10.20 -4.93
CA LEU A 84 -9.32 -10.30 -4.60
C LEU A 84 -8.78 -11.71 -4.84
N ASN A 85 -7.47 -11.82 -4.94
CA ASN A 85 -6.71 -13.06 -4.82
C ASN A 85 -5.97 -13.04 -3.47
N GLY A 86 -5.93 -14.18 -2.79
CA GLY A 86 -5.25 -14.31 -1.51
C GLY A 86 -4.38 -15.54 -1.44
N ASP A 87 -3.24 -15.41 -0.77
CA ASP A 87 -2.29 -16.49 -0.55
C ASP A 87 -1.85 -16.56 0.92
N THR A 88 -0.97 -17.49 1.23
CA THR A 88 -0.42 -17.65 2.58
C THR A 88 0.37 -16.39 2.98
N PRO A 89 0.06 -15.78 4.15
CA PRO A 89 0.80 -14.62 4.61
C PRO A 89 2.29 -14.91 4.84
N SER A 90 3.13 -13.93 4.55
CA SER A 90 4.56 -13.91 4.85
C SER A 90 4.89 -12.79 5.86
N SER A 91 6.12 -12.75 6.35
CA SER A 91 6.57 -11.68 7.24
C SER A 91 6.59 -10.29 6.58
N SER A 92 6.61 -10.26 5.24
CA SER A 92 6.56 -9.03 4.43
C SER A 92 5.16 -8.66 3.94
N SER A 93 4.13 -9.43 4.34
CA SER A 93 2.75 -9.17 3.92
C SER A 93 2.27 -7.81 4.43
N THR A 94 1.80 -6.96 3.53
CA THR A 94 1.39 -5.59 3.85
C THR A 94 -0.11 -5.37 3.81
N VAL A 95 -0.85 -6.22 3.08
CA VAL A 95 -2.31 -6.16 3.00
C VAL A 95 -2.87 -7.51 3.37
N LEU A 96 -3.59 -7.57 4.47
CA LEU A 96 -4.16 -8.79 5.01
C LEU A 96 -5.68 -8.80 4.87
N ALA A 97 -6.23 -9.96 4.52
CA ALA A 97 -7.65 -10.24 4.49
C ALA A 97 -8.01 -11.24 5.57
N TYR A 98 -9.04 -10.95 6.33
CA TYR A 98 -9.58 -11.82 7.38
C TYR A 98 -10.82 -12.52 6.86
N LEU A 99 -10.80 -13.86 6.80
CA LEU A 99 -11.89 -14.64 6.26
C LEU A 99 -13.08 -14.67 7.22
N LEU A 100 -14.25 -14.34 6.70
CA LEU A 100 -15.52 -14.44 7.42
C LEU A 100 -16.10 -15.87 7.34
N ASP A 101 -15.83 -16.56 6.22
CA ASP A 101 -16.26 -17.92 5.94
C ASP A 101 -15.07 -18.83 5.69
N GLY A 102 -15.24 -20.13 5.97
CA GLY A 102 -14.27 -21.13 5.56
C GLY A 102 -14.35 -21.43 4.07
N CYS A 103 -13.20 -21.72 3.42
CA CYS A 103 -13.19 -22.11 2.01
C CYS A 103 -12.07 -23.11 1.69
N GLY A 104 -12.33 -23.97 0.70
CA GLY A 104 -11.33 -24.87 0.13
C GLY A 104 -10.35 -24.13 -0.80
N ALA A 105 -9.28 -24.83 -1.18
CA ALA A 105 -8.32 -24.35 -2.17
C ALA A 105 -9.03 -23.97 -3.48
N GLY A 106 -8.65 -22.85 -4.06
CA GLY A 106 -9.21 -22.32 -5.31
C GLY A 106 -10.64 -21.77 -5.22
N LYS A 107 -11.28 -21.82 -4.05
CA LYS A 107 -12.66 -21.36 -3.84
C LYS A 107 -12.68 -19.92 -3.34
N LEU A 108 -13.87 -19.31 -3.41
CA LEU A 108 -14.14 -17.97 -2.90
C LEU A 108 -14.61 -18.02 -1.45
N ALA A 109 -14.20 -17.03 -0.69
CA ALA A 109 -14.73 -16.73 0.64
C ALA A 109 -15.05 -15.25 0.76
N LYS A 110 -15.96 -14.92 1.66
CA LYS A 110 -16.14 -13.56 2.14
C LYS A 110 -15.00 -13.21 3.09
N CYS A 111 -14.46 -12.04 2.94
CA CYS A 111 -13.39 -11.52 3.79
C CYS A 111 -13.58 -10.05 4.11
N VAL A 112 -12.78 -9.58 5.04
CA VAL A 112 -12.68 -8.18 5.42
C VAL A 112 -11.25 -7.72 5.16
N VAL A 113 -11.10 -6.62 4.43
CA VAL A 113 -9.80 -5.96 4.19
C VAL A 113 -9.87 -4.53 4.69
N PRO A 114 -9.10 -4.16 5.73
CA PRO A 114 -9.08 -2.80 6.23
C PRO A 114 -8.55 -1.81 5.19
N GLY A 115 -9.20 -0.65 5.07
CA GLY A 115 -8.68 0.49 4.33
C GLY A 115 -8.55 0.32 2.81
N ILE A 116 -9.25 -0.64 2.20
CA ILE A 116 -9.29 -0.78 0.73
C ILE A 116 -10.33 0.15 0.12
N PHE A 117 -10.00 0.79 -0.99
CA PHE A 117 -10.93 1.57 -1.80
C PHE A 117 -10.56 1.48 -3.28
N ALA A 118 -11.39 2.03 -4.16
CA ALA A 118 -11.17 1.98 -5.60
C ALA A 118 -11.16 3.39 -6.21
N SER A 119 -10.24 3.63 -7.14
CA SER A 119 -10.13 4.91 -7.85
C SER A 119 -9.42 4.74 -9.20
N TYR A 120 -9.55 5.75 -10.06
CA TYR A 120 -8.69 5.89 -11.22
C TYR A 120 -7.33 6.42 -10.79
N VAL A 121 -6.28 5.86 -11.37
CA VAL A 121 -4.88 6.27 -11.17
C VAL A 121 -4.29 6.62 -12.52
N THR A 122 -3.66 7.78 -12.63
CA THR A 122 -2.89 8.19 -13.81
C THR A 122 -1.50 7.57 -13.73
N PHE A 123 -1.04 7.00 -14.83
CA PHE A 123 0.28 6.39 -15.00
C PHE A 123 1.12 7.23 -15.97
N PRO A 124 1.96 8.14 -15.51
CA PRO A 124 2.91 8.85 -16.34
C PRO A 124 3.82 7.89 -17.12
N SER A 125 4.48 8.38 -18.17
CA SER A 125 5.43 7.58 -18.95
C SER A 125 6.49 6.95 -18.02
N GLY A 126 6.78 5.67 -18.20
CA GLY A 126 7.73 4.94 -17.37
C GLY A 126 7.20 4.43 -16.02
N THR A 127 5.96 4.77 -15.62
CA THR A 127 5.41 4.34 -14.31
C THR A 127 4.48 3.13 -14.38
N SER A 128 4.36 2.47 -15.54
CA SER A 128 3.45 1.35 -15.73
C SER A 128 3.72 0.14 -14.82
N SER A 129 4.93 -0.04 -14.32
CA SER A 129 5.31 -1.09 -13.37
C SER A 129 5.18 -0.68 -11.90
N LYS A 130 4.95 0.61 -11.63
CA LYS A 130 4.91 1.11 -10.26
C LYS A 130 3.65 0.66 -9.53
N ASN A 131 3.81 0.33 -8.26
CA ASN A 131 2.75 -0.18 -7.38
C ASN A 131 2.36 0.79 -6.27
N ARG A 132 2.81 2.04 -6.36
CA ARG A 132 2.45 3.12 -5.45
C ARG A 132 1.80 4.28 -6.17
N ALA A 133 1.06 5.07 -5.43
CA ALA A 133 0.46 6.30 -5.92
C ALA A 133 0.48 7.39 -4.85
N SER A 134 0.69 8.63 -5.29
CA SER A 134 0.48 9.83 -4.49
C SER A 134 -0.84 10.49 -4.88
N LEU A 135 -1.43 11.21 -3.94
CA LEU A 135 -2.66 11.98 -4.14
C LEU A 135 -2.33 13.47 -4.05
N THR A 136 -2.60 14.17 -5.14
CA THR A 136 -2.64 15.65 -5.17
C THR A 136 -4.08 16.07 -5.52
N THR A 137 -4.34 16.44 -6.76
CA THR A 137 -5.70 16.61 -7.31
C THR A 137 -6.28 15.30 -7.85
N LYS A 138 -5.43 14.35 -8.19
CA LYS A 138 -5.74 13.00 -8.67
C LYS A 138 -4.69 12.02 -8.17
N PHE A 139 -5.00 10.72 -8.19
CA PHE A 139 -4.01 9.68 -7.91
C PHE A 139 -3.06 9.55 -9.11
N THR A 140 -1.76 9.62 -8.83
CA THR A 140 -0.70 9.49 -9.83
C THR A 140 0.27 8.40 -9.38
N ALA A 141 0.53 7.42 -10.26
CA ALA A 141 1.45 6.33 -9.99
C ALA A 141 2.91 6.82 -10.00
N GLY A 142 3.70 6.27 -9.09
CA GLY A 142 5.12 6.60 -8.93
C GLY A 142 5.86 5.57 -8.10
N ALA A 143 7.16 5.78 -7.91
CA ALA A 143 8.00 4.97 -7.04
C ALA A 143 7.64 5.20 -5.56
N THR A 144 7.23 6.41 -5.23
CA THR A 144 6.83 6.84 -3.89
C THR A 144 5.33 7.12 -3.82
N GLY A 145 4.82 7.36 -2.63
CA GLY A 145 3.42 7.71 -2.39
C GLY A 145 2.81 6.92 -1.24
N ASN A 146 1.81 7.53 -0.62
CA ASN A 146 1.17 6.99 0.59
C ASN A 146 0.10 5.94 0.31
N TYR A 147 -0.12 5.59 -0.97
CA TYR A 147 -1.12 4.61 -1.36
C TYR A 147 -0.47 3.48 -2.13
N ARG A 148 -0.72 2.25 -1.69
CA ARG A 148 -0.29 1.05 -2.42
C ARG A 148 -1.38 0.63 -3.40
N ILE A 149 -0.98 0.34 -4.63
CA ILE A 149 -1.83 -0.25 -5.66
C ILE A 149 -1.82 -1.78 -5.44
N ILE A 150 -2.94 -2.33 -4.98
CA ILE A 150 -3.13 -3.76 -4.74
C ILE A 150 -3.29 -4.49 -6.07
N GLY A 151 -3.96 -3.83 -7.01
CA GLY A 151 -4.21 -4.36 -8.34
C GLY A 151 -4.92 -3.34 -9.20
N ARG A 152 -4.88 -3.53 -10.49
CA ARG A 152 -5.44 -2.61 -11.47
C ARG A 152 -5.96 -3.31 -12.71
N SER A 153 -6.81 -2.60 -13.44
CA SER A 153 -7.18 -2.93 -14.83
C SER A 153 -5.98 -2.76 -15.77
N ASN A 154 -6.19 -3.06 -17.05
CA ASN A 154 -5.28 -2.60 -18.08
C ASN A 154 -5.19 -1.07 -18.08
N ILE A 155 -4.01 -0.53 -18.39
CA ILE A 155 -3.83 0.91 -18.60
C ILE A 155 -4.37 1.25 -19.98
N THR A 156 -5.23 2.26 -20.05
CA THR A 156 -5.79 2.78 -21.32
C THR A 156 -5.72 4.30 -21.32
N THR A 157 -5.79 4.90 -22.51
CA THR A 157 -5.88 6.36 -22.62
C THR A 157 -7.32 6.80 -22.40
N ILE A 158 -7.52 7.63 -21.37
CA ILE A 158 -8.78 8.27 -21.01
C ILE A 158 -8.51 9.78 -20.93
N ASP A 159 -9.24 10.56 -21.70
CA ASP A 159 -9.08 12.04 -21.75
C ASP A 159 -7.63 12.50 -22.00
N GLY A 160 -6.89 11.74 -22.83
CA GLY A 160 -5.49 12.05 -23.16
C GLY A 160 -4.46 11.60 -22.15
N GLU A 161 -4.85 10.99 -21.03
CA GLU A 161 -3.96 10.46 -20.00
C GLU A 161 -3.98 8.93 -19.95
N SER A 162 -2.84 8.32 -19.68
CA SER A 162 -2.76 6.88 -19.41
C SER A 162 -3.33 6.60 -18.03
N GLN A 163 -4.46 5.90 -17.93
CA GLN A 163 -5.16 5.64 -16.69
C GLN A 163 -5.54 4.17 -16.53
N ALA A 164 -5.64 3.73 -15.30
CA ALA A 164 -6.23 2.44 -14.92
C ALA A 164 -7.18 2.61 -13.74
N PHE A 165 -8.20 1.75 -13.66
CA PHE A 165 -9.02 1.62 -12.46
C PHE A 165 -8.30 0.70 -11.48
N CYS A 166 -7.99 1.20 -10.29
CA CYS A 166 -7.14 0.55 -9.31
C CYS A 166 -7.87 0.29 -8.00
N TYR A 167 -7.49 -0.80 -7.33
CA TYR A 167 -7.78 -1.03 -5.93
C TYR A 167 -6.58 -0.57 -5.12
N LEU A 168 -6.82 0.30 -4.15
CA LEU A 168 -5.83 1.04 -3.40
C LEU A 168 -6.01 0.76 -1.90
N THR A 169 -4.93 0.84 -1.16
CA THR A 169 -4.96 0.92 0.30
C THR A 169 -4.03 2.03 0.76
N TYR A 170 -4.38 2.70 1.86
CA TYR A 170 -3.46 3.62 2.50
C TYR A 170 -2.36 2.80 3.18
N ALA A 171 -1.16 2.95 2.69
CA ALA A 171 0.03 2.28 3.18
C ALA A 171 1.20 3.27 3.07
N PRO A 172 1.26 4.25 3.97
CA PRO A 172 2.37 5.21 3.95
C PRO A 172 3.68 4.43 4.02
N GLN A 173 4.65 4.91 3.28
CA GLN A 173 5.99 4.39 3.44
C GLN A 173 6.46 4.83 4.81
N THR A 174 6.41 3.93 5.76
CA THR A 174 6.90 4.14 7.12
C THR A 174 8.20 3.37 7.29
N GLY A 175 9.10 3.93 8.03
CA GLY A 175 10.37 3.29 8.36
C GLY A 175 11.56 3.99 7.71
N HIS A 176 12.69 3.74 8.32
CA HIS A 176 13.97 4.21 7.81
C HIS A 176 14.47 3.26 6.73
N ARG A 177 15.22 3.78 5.78
CA ARG A 177 16.00 3.02 4.81
C ARG A 177 17.44 3.33 5.04
N VAL A 178 18.27 2.37 4.71
CA VAL A 178 19.73 2.56 4.71
C VAL A 178 20.16 2.56 3.25
N ALA A 179 20.95 3.56 2.87
CA ALA A 179 21.54 3.68 1.55
C ALA A 179 22.99 4.13 1.70
N THR A 180 23.74 4.06 0.61
CA THR A 180 25.09 4.62 0.51
C THR A 180 25.03 5.76 -0.48
N LEU A 181 25.74 6.86 -0.19
CA LEU A 181 25.89 7.96 -1.14
C LEU A 181 26.90 7.59 -2.22
N ASP A 182 26.54 7.81 -3.47
CA ASP A 182 27.40 7.59 -4.62
C ASP A 182 28.24 8.85 -4.98
N GLU A 183 27.95 9.97 -4.31
CA GLU A 183 28.65 11.25 -4.49
C GLU A 183 28.55 12.11 -3.23
N ASP A 184 29.43 13.13 -3.11
CA ASP A 184 29.38 14.10 -2.03
C ASP A 184 28.06 14.89 -2.07
N LEU A 185 27.38 15.04 -0.93
CA LEU A 185 26.20 15.87 -0.78
C LEU A 185 26.52 17.13 0.02
N GLU A 186 26.38 18.30 -0.61
CA GLU A 186 26.54 19.61 0.05
C GLU A 186 25.22 20.11 0.65
N GLY A 187 25.31 20.92 1.68
CA GLY A 187 24.15 21.48 2.37
C GLY A 187 23.32 22.37 1.44
N GLY A 188 22.04 22.04 1.31
CA GLY A 188 21.08 22.70 0.43
C GLY A 188 20.89 22.03 -0.92
N ASP A 189 21.72 21.04 -1.27
CA ASP A 189 21.60 20.28 -2.52
C ASP A 189 20.77 19.00 -2.33
N THR A 190 20.50 18.33 -3.45
CA THR A 190 19.91 16.99 -3.52
C THR A 190 20.87 16.08 -4.25
N THR A 191 20.81 14.78 -3.93
CA THR A 191 21.52 13.73 -4.66
C THR A 191 20.59 12.55 -4.90
N THR A 192 21.05 11.52 -5.60
CA THR A 192 20.30 10.28 -5.80
C THR A 192 20.94 9.15 -5.03
N VAL A 193 20.11 8.25 -4.50
CA VAL A 193 20.55 7.00 -3.87
C VAL A 193 19.69 5.84 -4.38
N GLU A 194 20.23 4.64 -4.34
CA GLU A 194 19.46 3.44 -4.67
C GLU A 194 18.71 2.93 -3.44
N ILE A 195 17.37 2.80 -3.55
CA ILE A 195 16.52 2.20 -2.54
C ILE A 195 15.70 1.08 -3.19
N ASP A 196 15.86 -0.14 -2.71
CA ASP A 196 15.12 -1.30 -3.20
C ASP A 196 15.27 -1.51 -4.73
N GLY A 197 16.42 -1.14 -5.32
CA GLY A 197 16.71 -1.23 -6.75
C GLY A 197 16.14 -0.07 -7.60
N GLU A 198 15.76 1.02 -6.99
CA GLU A 198 15.28 2.24 -7.66
C GLU A 198 16.12 3.45 -7.23
N GLU A 199 16.53 4.26 -8.20
CA GLU A 199 17.15 5.56 -7.93
C GLU A 199 16.10 6.53 -7.39
N VAL A 200 16.40 7.15 -6.26
CA VAL A 200 15.51 8.08 -5.56
C VAL A 200 16.28 9.33 -5.19
N GLU A 201 15.69 10.48 -5.47
CA GLU A 201 16.24 11.76 -5.07
C GLU A 201 16.07 11.95 -3.56
N VAL A 202 17.14 12.38 -2.89
CA VAL A 202 17.19 12.62 -1.45
C VAL A 202 17.80 13.98 -1.13
N SER A 203 17.35 14.57 -0.03
CA SER A 203 17.92 15.81 0.53
C SER A 203 18.32 15.60 1.99
N CYS A 204 19.13 16.48 2.53
CA CYS A 204 19.47 16.49 3.94
C CYS A 204 19.15 17.87 4.56
N PRO A 205 17.92 18.08 5.09
CA PRO A 205 17.50 19.34 5.67
C PRO A 205 18.32 19.78 6.90
N LEU A 206 19.02 18.83 7.53
CA LEU A 206 19.86 19.07 8.70
C LEU A 206 21.28 19.53 8.33
N LEU A 207 21.70 19.35 7.08
CA LEU A 207 23.00 19.74 6.57
C LEU A 207 23.00 21.23 6.24
N ARG A 208 23.89 21.98 6.88
CA ARG A 208 23.98 23.44 6.68
C ARG A 208 24.80 23.76 5.43
N GLU A 209 24.57 24.95 4.89
CA GLU A 209 25.39 25.47 3.79
C GLU A 209 26.89 25.45 4.18
N GLY A 210 27.70 24.83 3.33
CA GLY A 210 29.14 24.63 3.57
C GLY A 210 29.52 23.37 4.35
N GLU A 211 28.55 22.59 4.80
CA GLU A 211 28.77 21.24 5.34
C GLU A 211 28.58 20.23 4.21
N THR A 212 29.30 19.10 4.27
CA THR A 212 29.28 18.07 3.23
C THR A 212 29.19 16.67 3.89
N ILE A 213 28.26 15.83 3.42
CA ILE A 213 28.30 14.39 3.65
C ILE A 213 29.09 13.77 2.51
N LYS A 214 30.10 12.99 2.83
CA LYS A 214 31.03 12.42 1.84
C LYS A 214 30.41 11.25 1.08
N GLU A 215 30.87 11.06 -0.18
CA GLU A 215 30.73 9.83 -0.93
C GLU A 215 31.04 8.59 -0.05
N ASP A 216 30.44 7.46 -0.32
CA ASP A 216 30.53 6.23 0.47
C ASP A 216 29.98 6.31 1.91
N SER A 217 29.42 7.44 2.33
CA SER A 217 28.73 7.54 3.62
C SER A 217 27.47 6.67 3.64
N ILE A 218 27.31 5.91 4.72
CA ILE A 218 26.04 5.19 4.99
C ILE A 218 25.04 6.19 5.56
N VAL A 219 23.90 6.33 4.92
CA VAL A 219 22.86 7.26 5.33
C VAL A 219 21.59 6.54 5.74
N ILE A 220 20.92 7.06 6.75
CA ILE A 220 19.59 6.63 7.15
C ILE A 220 18.58 7.64 6.60
N LEU A 221 17.65 7.15 5.82
CA LEU A 221 16.63 7.91 5.13
C LEU A 221 15.28 7.76 5.82
N SER A 222 14.50 8.82 5.83
CA SER A 222 13.10 8.82 6.26
C SER A 222 12.24 9.60 5.28
N LEU A 223 10.98 9.20 5.11
CA LEU A 223 10.03 9.98 4.33
C LEU A 223 9.49 11.14 5.17
N ASN A 224 9.54 12.35 4.60
CA ASN A 224 8.89 13.51 5.18
C ASN A 224 7.36 13.50 4.96
N GLY A 225 6.67 14.50 5.49
CA GLY A 225 5.21 14.63 5.35
C GLY A 225 4.72 14.84 3.91
N ALA A 226 5.59 15.26 2.99
CA ALA A 226 5.31 15.40 1.57
C ALA A 226 5.52 14.10 0.78
N GLY A 227 6.15 13.08 1.40
CA GLY A 227 6.48 11.82 0.76
C GLY A 227 7.81 11.84 0.02
N GLU A 228 8.69 12.78 0.37
CA GLU A 228 10.05 12.91 -0.14
C GLU A 228 11.03 12.26 0.83
N TRP A 229 12.10 11.67 0.30
CA TRP A 229 13.13 11.04 1.13
C TRP A 229 14.11 12.08 1.64
N GLU A 230 14.33 12.07 2.94
CA GLU A 230 15.29 12.93 3.62
C GLU A 230 16.30 12.10 4.42
N ILE A 231 17.56 12.52 4.38
CA ILE A 231 18.62 11.97 5.21
C ILE A 231 18.44 12.53 6.62
N ILE A 232 18.25 11.63 7.58
CA ILE A 232 18.09 11.97 8.99
C ILE A 232 19.32 11.63 9.82
N GLU A 233 20.20 10.77 9.31
CA GLU A 233 21.46 10.39 9.95
C GLU A 233 22.46 10.00 8.87
N ALA A 234 23.71 10.35 9.02
CA ALA A 234 24.81 9.96 8.16
C ALA A 234 25.97 9.45 9.01
N GLN A 235 26.49 8.30 8.62
CA GLN A 235 27.74 7.75 9.15
C GLN A 235 28.81 7.92 8.09
N CYS A 236 29.74 8.85 8.32
CA CYS A 236 30.88 9.06 7.43
C CYS A 236 31.70 7.77 7.29
N PRO A 237 32.28 7.52 6.09
CA PRO A 237 33.22 6.44 5.93
C PRO A 237 34.39 6.62 6.92
N PRO A 238 35.03 5.53 7.41
CA PRO A 238 36.21 5.64 8.24
C PRO A 238 37.25 6.47 7.49
N GLU A 239 37.79 7.48 8.16
CA GLU A 239 38.91 8.23 7.59
C GLU A 239 40.01 7.20 7.26
N ASP A 240 40.43 7.15 6.00
CA ASP A 240 41.62 6.41 5.63
C ASP A 240 42.76 6.93 6.51
N GLU A 241 43.15 6.16 7.49
CA GLU A 241 44.37 6.45 8.26
C GLU A 241 45.50 6.50 7.24
N GLY A 242 45.73 7.72 6.73
CA GLY A 242 46.70 8.00 5.73
C GLY A 242 47.99 7.34 6.13
N SER A 243 48.51 6.47 5.29
CA SER A 243 49.87 5.92 5.35
C SER A 243 50.87 7.08 5.53
N GLY A 244 51.13 7.40 6.78
CA GLY A 244 52.22 8.29 7.16
C GLY A 244 53.52 7.67 6.71
N SER A 245 54.12 8.23 5.66
CA SER A 245 55.48 7.94 5.21
C SER A 245 56.44 8.84 5.94
#